data_182eadeacd2ff57a7cd93de2ffe054d4
#
_entry.id   182eadeacd2ff57a7cd93de2ffe054d4
#
_cell.length_a   1.000
_cell.length_b   1.000
_cell.length_c   1.000
_cell.angle_alpha   90.00
_cell.angle_beta   90.00
_cell.angle_gamma   90.00
#
_symmetry.space_group_name_H-M   'P 1'
#
loop_
_entity.id
_entity.type
_entity.pdbx_description
1 polymer ?
#
loop_
_entity_poly.entity_id
_entity_poly.type
_entity_poly.pdbx_seq_one_letter_code
_entity_poly.pdbx_strand_id
1 'polypeptide(L)'
;TRIFTEFYETPTNLVGENVRWVNVIADMLVPQRATLFGWSVLFPCLYLLRRAVFDNDAGLFLPLGIMGGCLPLIHTHSFLALGLVSIPWFLRAVYKNNSITKFALYGVIAVALAAPQLLCFTFRQAGSFLTVNLNWANDTDTFLWFYVKNLGLIFILLPVAFIAAK
;
A
#
# COMPACT_ATOMS: atom_id res chain seq x y z
N THR A 1 -21.24 -7.85 -23.63
CA THR A 1 -22.43 -7.29 -23.00
C THR A 1 -22.58 -7.66 -21.53
N ARG A 2 -21.88 -8.67 -21.02
CA ARG A 2 -21.86 -9.07 -19.59
C ARG A 2 -21.28 -7.97 -18.67
N ILE A 3 -20.39 -7.12 -19.16
CA ILE A 3 -19.78 -6.01 -18.41
C ILE A 3 -20.84 -5.05 -17.82
N PHE A 4 -22.01 -4.92 -18.45
CA PHE A 4 -23.08 -4.02 -17.97
C PHE A 4 -24.12 -4.71 -17.08
N THR A 5 -24.23 -6.03 -17.12
CA THR A 5 -25.23 -6.80 -16.39
C THR A 5 -24.64 -7.60 -15.22
N GLU A 6 -23.36 -7.95 -15.29
CA GLU A 6 -22.65 -8.74 -14.28
C GLU A 6 -21.39 -7.99 -13.84
N PHE A 7 -21.58 -6.81 -13.26
CA PHE A 7 -20.53 -5.83 -12.97
C PHE A 7 -19.41 -6.38 -12.05
N TYR A 8 -19.68 -7.42 -11.28
CA TYR A 8 -18.71 -8.03 -10.35
C TYR A 8 -18.00 -9.27 -10.91
N GLU A 9 -18.45 -9.81 -12.04
CA GLU A 9 -17.76 -10.90 -12.72
C GLU A 9 -16.83 -10.36 -13.79
N THR A 10 -15.65 -9.91 -13.37
CA THR A 10 -14.60 -9.57 -14.33
C THR A 10 -13.89 -10.85 -14.80
N PRO A 11 -13.41 -10.90 -16.06
CA PRO A 11 -12.64 -12.06 -16.57
C PRO A 11 -11.39 -12.39 -15.76
N THR A 12 -10.99 -11.50 -14.87
CA THR A 12 -9.78 -11.58 -14.06
C THR A 12 -10.06 -12.09 -12.64
N ASN A 13 -11.32 -12.17 -12.21
CA ASN A 13 -11.71 -12.64 -10.89
C ASN A 13 -12.64 -13.85 -11.03
N LEU A 14 -12.06 -15.02 -11.28
CA LEU A 14 -12.77 -16.30 -11.42
C LEU A 14 -12.78 -17.01 -10.07
N VAL A 15 -13.73 -16.63 -9.24
CA VAL A 15 -13.85 -17.16 -7.86
C VAL A 15 -13.97 -18.67 -7.83
N GLY A 16 -14.74 -19.26 -8.77
CA GLY A 16 -14.91 -20.71 -8.88
C GLY A 16 -13.63 -21.49 -9.22
N GLU A 17 -12.66 -20.82 -9.83
CA GLU A 17 -11.34 -21.38 -10.14
C GLU A 17 -10.25 -20.94 -9.15
N ASN A 18 -10.66 -20.32 -8.05
CA ASN A 18 -9.73 -19.76 -7.04
C ASN A 18 -8.73 -18.76 -7.62
N VAL A 19 -9.13 -18.02 -8.66
CA VAL A 19 -8.39 -16.90 -9.26
C VAL A 19 -8.96 -15.61 -8.69
N ARG A 20 -8.15 -14.93 -7.90
CA ARG A 20 -8.50 -13.68 -7.18
C ARG A 20 -7.75 -12.47 -7.74
N TRP A 21 -7.63 -12.41 -9.05
CA TRP A 21 -6.99 -11.28 -9.71
C TRP A 21 -7.95 -10.09 -9.77
N VAL A 22 -7.55 -9.00 -9.13
CA VAL A 22 -8.31 -7.75 -9.14
C VAL A 22 -7.79 -6.88 -10.28
N ASN A 23 -8.67 -6.49 -11.21
CA ASN A 23 -8.31 -5.47 -12.19
C ASN A 23 -8.27 -4.11 -11.50
N VAL A 24 -7.07 -3.55 -11.40
CA VAL A 24 -6.84 -2.27 -10.70
C VAL A 24 -7.73 -1.14 -11.20
N ILE A 25 -8.01 -1.07 -12.50
CA ILE A 25 -8.85 -0.03 -13.09
C ILE A 25 -10.32 -0.32 -12.83
N ALA A 26 -10.79 -1.50 -13.25
CA ALA A 26 -12.22 -1.83 -13.23
C ALA A 26 -12.75 -2.11 -11.82
N ASP A 27 -11.94 -2.76 -10.96
CA ASP A 27 -12.40 -3.24 -9.66
C ASP A 27 -12.01 -2.33 -8.51
N MET A 28 -10.97 -1.49 -8.68
CA MET A 28 -10.48 -0.59 -7.62
C MET A 28 -10.71 0.89 -7.95
N LEU A 29 -10.21 1.38 -9.09
CA LEU A 29 -10.23 2.81 -9.37
C LEU A 29 -11.64 3.31 -9.75
N VAL A 30 -12.38 2.55 -10.54
CA VAL A 30 -13.71 2.97 -11.01
C VAL A 30 -14.74 2.92 -9.88
N PRO A 31 -14.92 1.84 -9.10
CA PRO A 31 -15.90 1.78 -8.03
C PRO A 31 -15.47 2.51 -6.76
N GLN A 32 -14.17 2.62 -6.50
CA GLN A 32 -13.64 3.22 -5.27
C GLN A 32 -12.96 4.56 -5.54
N ARG A 33 -13.72 5.62 -5.63
CA ARG A 33 -13.20 6.99 -5.82
C ARG A 33 -12.15 7.39 -4.78
N ALA A 34 -12.32 6.95 -3.53
CA ALA A 34 -11.35 7.19 -2.46
C ALA A 34 -9.97 6.61 -2.79
N THR A 35 -9.89 5.47 -3.48
CA THR A 35 -8.64 4.87 -3.94
C THR A 35 -7.92 5.77 -4.94
N LEU A 36 -8.65 6.33 -5.91
CA LEU A 36 -8.08 7.24 -6.90
C LEU A 36 -7.46 8.48 -6.24
N PHE A 37 -8.21 9.12 -5.33
CA PHE A 37 -7.69 10.28 -4.58
C PHE A 37 -6.55 9.87 -3.63
N GLY A 38 -6.67 8.74 -2.96
CA GLY A 38 -5.61 8.21 -2.09
C GLY A 38 -4.31 7.96 -2.85
N TRP A 39 -4.37 7.42 -4.05
CA TRP A 39 -3.17 7.17 -4.88
C TRP A 39 -2.59 8.45 -5.46
N SER A 40 -3.43 9.44 -5.81
CA SER A 40 -2.93 10.74 -6.28
C SER A 40 -2.10 11.49 -5.24
N VAL A 41 -2.29 11.19 -3.96
CA VAL A 41 -1.45 11.70 -2.86
C VAL A 41 -0.33 10.71 -2.49
N LEU A 42 -0.61 9.40 -2.51
CA LEU A 42 0.37 8.36 -2.14
C LEU A 42 1.58 8.37 -3.07
N PHE A 43 1.40 8.44 -4.40
CA PHE A 43 2.52 8.41 -5.33
C PHE A 43 3.48 9.59 -5.16
N PRO A 44 3.03 10.85 -5.03
CA PRO A 44 3.90 11.94 -4.63
C PRO A 44 4.62 11.70 -3.29
N CYS A 45 3.93 11.15 -2.27
CA CYS A 45 4.57 10.81 -1.00
C CYS A 45 5.68 9.77 -1.18
N LEU A 46 5.46 8.71 -1.96
CA LEU A 46 6.48 7.70 -2.26
C LEU A 46 7.67 8.30 -3.02
N TYR A 47 7.40 9.21 -3.95
CA TYR A 47 8.46 9.92 -4.68
C TYR A 47 9.29 10.82 -3.74
N LEU A 48 8.64 11.59 -2.87
CA LEU A 48 9.33 12.43 -1.88
C LEU A 48 10.15 11.58 -0.90
N LEU A 49 9.57 10.46 -0.43
CA LEU A 49 10.24 9.53 0.47
C LEU A 49 11.48 8.91 -0.20
N ARG A 50 11.36 8.50 -1.48
CA ARG A 50 12.51 8.02 -2.26
C ARG A 50 13.61 9.09 -2.32
N ARG A 51 13.28 10.30 -2.70
CA ARG A 51 14.26 11.40 -2.80
C ARG A 51 14.90 11.71 -1.45
N ALA A 52 14.10 11.79 -0.39
CA ALA A 52 14.60 12.07 0.95
C ALA A 52 15.63 11.03 1.41
N VAL A 53 15.40 9.74 1.10
CA VAL A 53 16.23 8.62 1.56
C VAL A 53 17.43 8.36 0.63
N PHE A 54 17.23 8.39 -0.69
CA PHE A 54 18.26 7.97 -1.66
C PHE A 54 19.08 9.13 -2.19
N ASP A 55 18.48 10.30 -2.37
CA ASP A 55 19.15 11.51 -2.84
C ASP A 55 19.61 12.39 -1.66
N ASN A 56 19.36 11.95 -0.41
CA ASN A 56 19.73 12.63 0.84
C ASN A 56 19.11 14.04 0.99
N ASP A 57 17.93 14.26 0.42
CA ASP A 57 17.21 15.53 0.50
C ASP A 57 16.36 15.59 1.79
N ALA A 58 17.04 15.87 2.91
CA ALA A 58 16.43 15.83 4.23
C ALA A 58 15.30 16.88 4.43
N GLY A 59 15.23 17.90 3.59
CA GLY A 59 14.17 18.91 3.60
C GLY A 59 12.79 18.36 3.23
N LEU A 60 12.77 17.27 2.48
CA LEU A 60 11.53 16.65 2.00
C LEU A 60 10.76 15.87 3.08
N PHE A 61 11.39 15.52 4.21
CA PHE A 61 10.72 14.79 5.28
C PHE A 61 9.58 15.59 5.94
N LEU A 62 9.68 16.90 6.03
CA LEU A 62 8.60 17.72 6.60
C LEU A 62 7.34 17.74 5.72
N PRO A 63 7.38 18.13 4.44
CA PRO A 63 6.19 18.08 3.58
C PRO A 63 5.64 16.66 3.44
N LEU A 64 6.50 15.64 3.40
CA LEU A 64 6.12 14.24 3.39
C LEU A 64 5.31 13.85 4.65
N GLY A 65 5.74 14.31 5.83
CA GLY A 65 5.03 14.05 7.08
C GLY A 65 3.62 14.65 7.11
N ILE A 66 3.49 15.86 6.59
CA ILE A 66 2.19 16.54 6.50
C ILE A 66 1.28 15.85 5.48
N MET A 67 1.76 15.62 4.27
CA MET A 67 0.97 14.96 3.22
C MET A 67 0.59 13.53 3.63
N GLY A 68 1.55 12.75 4.13
CA GLY A 68 1.31 11.39 4.60
C GLY A 68 0.33 11.33 5.75
N GLY A 69 0.44 12.25 6.71
CA GLY A 69 -0.47 12.32 7.87
C GLY A 69 -1.90 12.71 7.53
N CYS A 70 -2.13 13.36 6.37
CA CYS A 70 -3.48 13.67 5.89
C CYS A 70 -4.12 12.51 5.10
N LEU A 71 -3.37 11.49 4.70
CA LEU A 71 -3.89 10.36 3.92
C LEU A 71 -5.08 9.63 4.56
N PRO A 72 -5.16 9.41 5.88
CA PRO A 72 -6.31 8.72 6.48
C PRO A 72 -7.65 9.40 6.22
N LEU A 73 -7.69 10.72 6.04
CA LEU A 73 -8.94 11.44 5.67
C LEU A 73 -9.45 11.05 4.29
N ILE A 74 -8.54 10.63 3.40
CA ILE A 74 -8.86 10.32 2.01
C ILE A 74 -8.97 8.80 1.84
N HIS A 75 -7.92 8.07 2.26
CA HIS A 75 -7.82 6.63 2.04
C HIS A 75 -6.85 5.98 3.02
N THR A 76 -7.37 5.36 4.06
CA THR A 76 -6.60 4.74 5.15
C THR A 76 -5.61 3.68 4.65
N HIS A 77 -5.98 2.89 3.62
CA HIS A 77 -5.10 1.89 3.05
C HIS A 77 -3.84 2.49 2.39
N SER A 78 -3.95 3.69 1.79
CA SER A 78 -2.80 4.40 1.25
C SER A 78 -1.84 4.85 2.35
N PHE A 79 -2.37 5.27 3.51
CA PHE A 79 -1.54 5.57 4.68
C PHE A 79 -0.80 4.32 5.18
N LEU A 80 -1.50 3.19 5.27
CA LEU A 80 -0.89 1.92 5.66
C LEU A 80 0.21 1.50 4.67
N ALA A 81 -0.04 1.62 3.36
CA ALA A 81 0.94 1.31 2.32
C ALA A 81 2.18 2.21 2.43
N LEU A 82 2.00 3.52 2.65
CA LEU A 82 3.11 4.44 2.89
C LEU A 82 3.92 4.03 4.12
N GLY A 83 3.25 3.67 5.22
CA GLY A 83 3.88 3.17 6.43
C GLY A 83 4.71 1.91 6.20
N LEU A 84 4.16 0.92 5.51
CA LEU A 84 4.84 -0.33 5.19
C LEU A 84 6.10 -0.11 4.34
N VAL A 85 6.05 0.78 3.34
CA VAL A 85 7.22 1.14 2.52
C VAL A 85 8.24 1.94 3.33
N SER A 86 7.79 2.75 4.29
CA SER A 86 8.68 3.55 5.14
C SER A 86 9.57 2.69 6.05
N ILE A 87 9.11 1.50 6.48
CA ILE A 87 9.88 0.62 7.37
C ILE A 87 11.24 0.20 6.76
N PRO A 88 11.30 -0.47 5.58
CA PRO A 88 12.58 -0.88 5.01
C PRO A 88 13.46 0.32 4.62
N TRP A 89 12.86 1.45 4.24
CA TRP A 89 13.62 2.65 3.91
C TRP A 89 14.18 3.35 5.15
N PHE A 90 13.48 3.28 6.28
CA PHE A 90 14.02 3.69 7.56
C PHE A 90 15.22 2.84 7.96
N LEU A 91 15.11 1.51 7.85
CA LEU A 91 16.22 0.60 8.13
C LEU A 91 17.44 0.89 7.25
N ARG A 92 17.20 1.21 5.95
CA ARG A 92 18.26 1.68 5.06
C ARG A 92 18.88 3.00 5.51
N ALA A 93 18.07 3.97 5.94
CA ALA A 93 18.56 5.26 6.44
C ALA A 93 19.42 5.06 7.70
N VAL A 94 19.01 4.19 8.61
CA VAL A 94 19.79 3.80 9.79
C VAL A 94 21.11 3.17 9.39
N TYR A 95 21.08 2.17 8.48
CA TYR A 95 22.30 1.49 8.01
C TYR A 95 23.30 2.45 7.34
N LYS A 96 22.82 3.44 6.59
CA LYS A 96 23.65 4.45 5.92
C LYS A 96 24.00 5.65 6.84
N ASN A 97 23.51 5.67 8.07
CA ASN A 97 23.60 6.77 9.03
C ASN A 97 23.16 8.12 8.43
N ASN A 98 22.04 8.08 7.68
CA ASN A 98 21.58 9.19 6.87
C ASN A 98 20.26 9.75 7.41
N SER A 99 20.28 11.00 7.85
CA SER A 99 19.09 11.81 8.21
C SER A 99 18.07 11.13 9.14
N ILE A 100 18.50 10.23 10.04
CA ILE A 100 17.64 9.44 10.93
C ILE A 100 16.67 10.32 11.71
N THR A 101 17.17 11.43 12.28
CA THR A 101 16.35 12.37 13.05
C THR A 101 15.24 13.00 12.20
N LYS A 102 15.54 13.36 10.96
CA LYS A 102 14.56 13.93 10.02
C LYS A 102 13.53 12.88 9.59
N PHE A 103 13.97 11.64 9.38
CA PHE A 103 13.07 10.53 9.11
C PHE A 103 12.13 10.25 10.29
N ALA A 104 12.67 10.24 11.52
CA ALA A 104 11.87 10.08 12.74
C ALA A 104 10.85 11.22 12.89
N LEU A 105 11.26 12.47 12.61
CA LEU A 105 10.36 13.62 12.61
C LEU A 105 9.21 13.46 11.61
N TYR A 106 9.50 12.96 10.39
CA TYR A 106 8.48 12.60 9.42
C TYR A 106 7.46 11.63 10.03
N GLY A 107 7.93 10.54 10.64
CA GLY A 107 7.05 9.56 11.27
C GLY A 107 6.19 10.15 12.38
N VAL A 108 6.78 10.97 13.25
CA VAL A 108 6.06 11.65 14.35
C VAL A 108 4.98 12.58 13.79
N ILE A 109 5.29 13.41 12.80
CA ILE A 109 4.31 14.33 12.19
C ILE A 109 3.19 13.53 11.52
N ALA A 110 3.54 12.51 10.72
CA ALA A 110 2.55 11.68 10.04
C ALA A 110 1.60 10.99 11.02
N VAL A 111 2.13 10.41 12.09
CA VAL A 111 1.31 9.76 13.12
C VAL A 111 0.49 10.76 13.93
N ALA A 112 1.06 11.91 14.31
CA ALA A 112 0.35 12.93 15.07
C ALA A 112 -0.86 13.49 14.31
N LEU A 113 -0.73 13.67 13.00
CA LEU A 113 -1.83 14.11 12.13
C LEU A 113 -2.83 12.98 11.83
N ALA A 114 -2.34 11.75 11.65
CA ALA A 114 -3.18 10.60 11.35
C ALA A 114 -3.98 10.10 12.57
N ALA A 115 -3.41 10.15 13.77
CA ALA A 115 -4.02 9.59 14.98
C ALA A 115 -5.44 10.10 15.27
N PRO A 116 -5.73 11.41 15.31
CA PRO A 116 -7.09 11.89 15.55
C PRO A 116 -8.06 11.43 14.45
N GLN A 117 -7.63 11.36 13.21
CA GLN A 117 -8.45 10.90 12.09
C GLN A 117 -8.80 9.41 12.23
N LEU A 118 -7.80 8.58 12.53
CA LEU A 118 -8.00 7.15 12.76
C LEU A 118 -8.87 6.88 13.97
N LEU A 119 -8.64 7.57 15.09
CA LEU A 119 -9.39 7.39 16.32
C LEU A 119 -10.85 7.85 16.18
N CYS A 120 -11.08 9.01 15.54
CA CYS A 120 -12.43 9.57 15.45
C CYS A 120 -13.28 8.91 14.35
N PHE A 121 -12.68 8.56 13.22
CA PHE A 121 -13.43 8.11 12.06
C PHE A 121 -13.29 6.61 11.79
N THR A 122 -12.11 6.03 11.99
CA THR A 122 -11.86 4.63 11.61
C THR A 122 -12.16 3.66 12.75
N PHE A 123 -11.68 3.93 13.96
CA PHE A 123 -11.84 3.02 15.10
C PHE A 123 -13.30 2.82 15.54
N ARG A 124 -14.15 3.85 15.39
CA ARG A 124 -15.57 3.74 15.72
C ARG A 124 -16.37 2.87 14.73
N GLN A 125 -15.90 2.75 13.50
CA GLN A 125 -16.57 1.97 12.44
C GLN A 125 -15.98 0.56 12.30
N ALA A 126 -14.81 0.32 12.82
CA ALA A 126 -13.96 -0.83 12.50
C ALA A 126 -13.58 -1.66 13.74
N GLY A 127 -14.51 -1.96 14.61
CA GLY A 127 -14.25 -2.83 15.79
C GLY A 127 -13.69 -4.23 15.45
N SER A 128 -13.59 -4.58 14.15
CA SER A 128 -13.00 -5.83 13.66
C SER A 128 -12.18 -5.66 12.37
N PHE A 129 -11.71 -4.44 12.09
CA PHE A 129 -11.10 -4.11 10.77
C PHE A 129 -9.70 -4.71 10.56
N LEU A 130 -8.96 -5.01 11.61
CA LEU A 130 -7.64 -5.61 11.53
C LEU A 130 -7.70 -7.07 12.02
N THR A 131 -8.22 -7.94 11.19
CA THR A 131 -8.05 -9.37 11.36
C THR A 131 -6.93 -9.85 10.44
N VAL A 132 -5.91 -10.50 11.02
CA VAL A 132 -4.87 -11.15 10.24
C VAL A 132 -5.32 -12.57 9.93
N ASN A 133 -5.87 -12.77 8.76
CA ASN A 133 -6.21 -14.09 8.23
C ASN A 133 -5.23 -14.42 7.11
N LEU A 134 -4.20 -15.18 7.43
CA LEU A 134 -3.26 -15.66 6.42
C LEU A 134 -4.00 -16.59 5.44
N ASN A 135 -3.76 -16.36 4.15
CA ASN A 135 -4.35 -17.18 3.08
C ASN A 135 -5.89 -17.12 2.98
N TRP A 136 -6.52 -16.04 3.48
CA TRP A 136 -7.98 -15.88 3.57
C TRP A 136 -8.70 -15.97 2.21
N ALA A 137 -8.04 -15.66 1.12
CA ALA A 137 -8.61 -15.64 -0.22
C ALA A 137 -8.50 -17.02 -0.93
N ASN A 138 -7.78 -17.97 -0.35
CA ASN A 138 -7.55 -19.29 -0.93
C ASN A 138 -8.56 -20.28 -0.39
N ASP A 139 -9.37 -20.86 -1.28
CA ASP A 139 -10.39 -21.83 -0.89
C ASP A 139 -9.91 -23.29 -1.06
N THR A 140 -9.20 -23.60 -2.15
CA THR A 140 -8.96 -25.00 -2.56
C THR A 140 -7.52 -25.33 -2.93
N ASP A 141 -6.70 -24.33 -3.28
CA ASP A 141 -5.33 -24.55 -3.75
C ASP A 141 -4.33 -24.73 -2.60
N THR A 142 -3.21 -25.38 -2.87
CA THR A 142 -2.07 -25.33 -1.95
C THR A 142 -1.55 -23.90 -1.85
N PHE A 143 -1.01 -23.51 -0.70
CA PHE A 143 -0.52 -22.16 -0.41
C PHE A 143 0.37 -21.60 -1.53
N LEU A 144 1.42 -22.33 -1.91
CA LEU A 144 2.36 -21.88 -2.95
C LEU A 144 1.67 -21.76 -4.32
N TRP A 145 0.87 -22.72 -4.70
CA TRP A 145 0.19 -22.71 -5.99
C TRP A 145 -0.79 -21.55 -6.12
N PHE A 146 -1.54 -21.26 -5.05
CA PHE A 146 -2.43 -20.11 -5.02
C PHE A 146 -1.68 -18.80 -5.32
N TYR A 147 -0.55 -18.56 -4.66
CA TYR A 147 0.23 -17.33 -4.89
C TYR A 147 0.91 -17.31 -6.26
N VAL A 148 1.43 -18.42 -6.76
CA VAL A 148 2.00 -18.50 -8.11
C VAL A 148 0.94 -18.16 -9.15
N LYS A 149 -0.25 -18.74 -9.03
CA LYS A 149 -1.38 -18.53 -9.94
C LYS A 149 -1.88 -17.07 -9.91
N ASN A 150 -1.98 -16.48 -8.73
CA ASN A 150 -2.54 -15.15 -8.54
C ASN A 150 -1.53 -14.00 -8.69
N LEU A 151 -0.27 -14.18 -8.34
CA LEU A 151 0.79 -13.19 -8.54
C LEU A 151 1.41 -13.28 -9.94
N GLY A 152 1.30 -14.43 -10.59
CA GLY A 152 1.78 -14.65 -11.96
C GLY A 152 3.26 -14.28 -12.13
N LEU A 153 3.56 -13.53 -13.19
CA LEU A 153 4.93 -13.14 -13.55
C LEU A 153 5.64 -12.34 -12.45
N ILE A 154 4.92 -11.61 -11.61
CA ILE A 154 5.52 -10.82 -10.52
C ILE A 154 6.26 -11.74 -9.54
N PHE A 155 5.70 -12.93 -9.28
CA PHE A 155 6.31 -13.93 -8.39
C PHE A 155 7.70 -14.38 -8.89
N ILE A 156 7.91 -14.41 -10.20
CA ILE A 156 9.18 -14.77 -10.83
C ILE A 156 10.09 -13.55 -11.01
N LEU A 157 9.54 -12.41 -11.43
CA LEU A 157 10.32 -11.22 -11.74
C LEU A 157 10.93 -10.56 -10.50
N LEU A 158 10.26 -10.62 -9.33
CA LEU A 158 10.81 -10.04 -8.11
C LEU A 158 12.14 -10.67 -7.67
N PRO A 159 12.28 -12.02 -7.56
CA PRO A 159 13.56 -12.65 -7.26
C PRO A 159 14.63 -12.36 -8.33
N VAL A 160 14.27 -12.36 -9.61
CA VAL A 160 15.20 -12.04 -10.70
C VAL A 160 15.69 -10.60 -10.60
N ALA A 161 14.79 -9.64 -10.37
CA ALA A 161 15.16 -8.25 -10.17
C ALA A 161 16.06 -8.06 -8.95
N PHE A 162 15.79 -8.80 -7.86
CA PHE A 162 16.61 -8.74 -6.64
C PHE A 162 18.02 -9.30 -6.87
N ILE A 163 18.16 -10.37 -7.65
CA ILE A 163 19.46 -10.94 -8.02
C ILE A 163 20.22 -10.01 -8.96
N ALA A 164 19.52 -9.42 -9.95
CA ALA A 164 20.12 -8.52 -10.93
C ALA A 164 20.52 -7.15 -10.34
N ALA A 165 19.94 -6.75 -9.22
CA ALA A 165 20.24 -5.48 -8.55
C ALA A 165 21.47 -5.53 -7.62
N LYS A 166 22.14 -6.68 -7.51
CA LYS A 166 23.43 -6.86 -6.82
C LYS A 166 24.59 -6.49 -7.72
#